data_17d8c9bbe561e3ec5e9a3192cb96c5a2
#
_entry.id   17d8c9bbe561e3ec5e9a3192cb96c5a2
#
_cell.length_a   1.000
_cell.length_b   1.000
_cell.length_c   1.000
_cell.angle_alpha   90.00
_cell.angle_beta   90.00
_cell.angle_gamma   90.00
#
_symmetry.space_group_name_H-M   'P 1'
#
loop_
_entity.id
_entity.type
_entity.pdbx_description
1 polymer ?
#
loop_
_entity_poly.entity_id
_entity_poly.type
_entity_poly.pdbx_seq_one_letter_code
_entity_poly.pdbx_strand_id
1 'polypeptide(L)'
;FKSVHSFSIFVSNLPYSKSRFAIEWLLQKKVSRAVIMVQKEFAEKLVSNEEHKAISVLANYGFSIKFLMNVKKSNFSPVPKVDSVVILLEQKKLISKVLISTVNRVFSYRRKTLQNILKQFGLNSTSKKRLDELSGDEIIKIAEE
;
A
#
# COMPACT_ATOMS: atom_id res chain seq x y z
N PHE A 1 -13.55 3.74 13.91
CA PHE A 1 -12.34 2.99 13.47
C PHE A 1 -11.11 3.22 14.36
N LYS A 2 -10.91 4.40 14.99
CA LYS A 2 -9.67 4.71 15.72
C LYS A 2 -9.48 3.92 17.02
N SER A 3 -10.54 3.41 17.64
CA SER A 3 -10.50 2.72 18.95
C SER A 3 -10.29 1.20 18.89
N VAL A 4 -10.38 0.60 17.70
CA VAL A 4 -10.22 -0.86 17.54
C VAL A 4 -8.75 -1.19 17.29
N HIS A 5 -8.17 -2.03 18.13
CA HIS A 5 -6.75 -2.40 18.07
C HIS A 5 -6.50 -3.76 17.41
N SER A 6 -7.41 -4.71 17.55
CA SER A 6 -7.31 -6.04 16.95
C SER A 6 -8.68 -6.60 16.56
N PHE A 7 -8.74 -7.35 15.47
CA PHE A 7 -9.91 -8.09 15.01
C PHE A 7 -9.46 -9.17 14.04
N SER A 8 -10.19 -10.28 14.00
CA SER A 8 -9.81 -11.41 13.14
C SER A 8 -10.09 -11.15 11.67
N ILE A 9 -11.25 -10.56 11.38
CA ILE A 9 -11.72 -10.34 10.01
C ILE A 9 -12.23 -8.90 9.86
N PHE A 10 -11.86 -8.29 8.76
CA PHE A 10 -12.37 -6.98 8.33
C PHE A 10 -13.06 -7.14 6.98
N VAL A 11 -14.30 -6.67 6.87
CA VAL A 11 -15.05 -6.68 5.59
C VAL A 11 -15.59 -5.28 5.35
N SER A 12 -15.34 -4.72 4.17
CA SER A 12 -15.84 -3.39 3.84
C SER A 12 -15.99 -3.15 2.34
N ASN A 13 -17.10 -2.51 1.99
CA ASN A 13 -17.26 -1.78 0.74
C ASN A 13 -16.80 -0.34 0.99
N LEU A 14 -15.59 -0.02 0.56
CA LEU A 14 -14.96 1.26 0.85
C LEU A 14 -15.36 2.34 -0.17
N PRO A 15 -15.60 3.59 0.26
CA PRO A 15 -15.53 4.71 -0.67
C PRO A 15 -14.16 4.72 -1.36
N TYR A 16 -14.13 4.82 -2.68
CA TYR A 16 -12.88 4.70 -3.47
C TYR A 16 -11.78 5.65 -3.01
N SER A 17 -12.15 6.89 -2.63
CA SER A 17 -11.21 7.89 -2.09
C SER A 17 -10.55 7.48 -0.76
N LYS A 18 -11.07 6.47 -0.07
CA LYS A 18 -10.57 6.00 1.23
C LYS A 18 -9.77 4.70 1.14
N SER A 19 -9.65 4.09 -0.03
CA SER A 19 -8.99 2.79 -0.21
C SER A 19 -7.54 2.78 0.31
N ARG A 20 -6.75 3.78 -0.05
CA ARG A 20 -5.38 3.94 0.44
C ARG A 20 -5.32 4.07 1.96
N PHE A 21 -6.12 4.96 2.52
CA PHE A 21 -6.18 5.18 3.97
C PHE A 21 -6.56 3.91 4.73
N ALA A 22 -7.54 3.16 4.22
CA ALA A 22 -7.99 1.91 4.83
C ALA A 22 -6.87 0.86 4.85
N ILE A 23 -6.11 0.71 3.77
CA ILE A 23 -4.97 -0.21 3.73
C ILE A 23 -3.88 0.22 4.71
N GLU A 24 -3.48 1.50 4.72
CA GLU A 24 -2.48 2.02 5.66
C GLU A 24 -2.94 1.86 7.12
N TRP A 25 -4.24 1.98 7.39
CA TRP A 25 -4.82 1.73 8.71
C TRP A 25 -4.81 0.24 9.07
N LEU A 26 -5.18 -0.65 8.14
CA LEU A 26 -5.16 -2.11 8.34
C LEU A 26 -3.75 -2.64 8.61
N LEU A 27 -2.72 -2.08 7.94
CA LEU A 27 -1.32 -2.45 8.17
C LEU A 27 -0.85 -2.24 9.62
N GLN A 28 -1.50 -1.31 10.34
CA GLN A 28 -1.22 -0.98 11.74
C GLN A 28 -2.07 -1.77 12.73
N LYS A 29 -2.97 -2.63 12.26
CA LYS A 29 -3.90 -3.42 13.09
C LYS A 29 -3.56 -4.89 13.01
N LYS A 30 -3.70 -5.58 14.13
CA LYS A 30 -3.61 -7.04 14.15
C LYS A 30 -4.90 -7.60 13.55
N VAL A 31 -4.84 -7.98 12.27
CA VAL A 31 -5.97 -8.51 11.49
C VAL A 31 -5.52 -9.76 10.73
N SER A 32 -6.26 -10.87 10.85
CA SER A 32 -5.92 -12.08 10.11
C SER A 32 -6.22 -11.93 8.62
N ARG A 33 -7.41 -11.43 8.30
CA ARG A 33 -7.91 -11.27 6.93
C ARG A 33 -8.73 -10.00 6.77
N ALA A 34 -8.57 -9.34 5.64
CA ALA A 34 -9.46 -8.27 5.23
C ALA A 34 -10.01 -8.54 3.82
N VAL A 35 -11.32 -8.44 3.66
CA VAL A 35 -12.00 -8.50 2.36
C VAL A 35 -12.55 -7.12 2.08
N ILE A 36 -12.02 -6.49 1.04
CA ILE A 36 -12.41 -5.12 0.69
C ILE A 36 -12.73 -5.00 -0.79
N MET A 37 -13.71 -4.17 -1.11
CA MET A 37 -13.99 -3.79 -2.48
C MET A 37 -13.36 -2.45 -2.78
N VAL A 38 -12.59 -2.38 -3.88
CA VAL A 38 -11.86 -1.20 -4.32
C VAL A 38 -12.00 -1.02 -5.83
N GLN A 39 -11.59 0.13 -6.37
CA GLN A 39 -11.49 0.31 -7.82
C GLN A 39 -10.52 -0.70 -8.42
N LYS A 40 -10.85 -1.26 -9.58
CA LYS A 40 -10.04 -2.26 -10.26
C LYS A 40 -8.63 -1.76 -10.54
N GLU A 41 -8.49 -0.57 -11.10
CA GLU A 41 -7.20 0.06 -11.39
C GLU A 41 -6.33 0.25 -10.13
N PHE A 42 -6.96 0.60 -8.98
CA PHE A 42 -6.23 0.72 -7.71
C PHE A 42 -5.68 -0.63 -7.25
N ALA A 43 -6.48 -1.70 -7.34
CA ALA A 43 -6.04 -3.05 -6.97
C ALA A 43 -4.92 -3.56 -7.89
N GLU A 44 -5.02 -3.32 -9.20
CA GLU A 44 -3.98 -3.66 -10.16
C GLU A 44 -2.65 -2.96 -9.83
N LYS A 45 -2.71 -1.68 -9.47
CA LYS A 45 -1.52 -0.91 -9.04
C LYS A 45 -0.95 -1.39 -7.70
N LEU A 46 -1.75 -1.98 -6.82
CA LEU A 46 -1.25 -2.55 -5.57
C LEU A 46 -0.32 -3.75 -5.82
N VAL A 47 -0.62 -4.58 -6.81
CA VAL A 47 0.13 -5.81 -7.10
C VAL A 47 1.14 -5.65 -8.23
N SER A 48 1.12 -4.51 -8.95
CA SER A 48 2.07 -4.24 -10.02
C SER A 48 3.49 -4.06 -9.48
N ASN A 49 4.43 -4.74 -10.12
CA ASN A 49 5.87 -4.57 -9.88
C ASN A 49 6.51 -3.51 -10.78
N GLU A 50 5.76 -2.98 -11.77
CA GLU A 50 6.32 -2.07 -12.78
C GLU A 50 6.38 -0.62 -12.30
N GLU A 51 5.43 -0.20 -11.48
CA GLU A 51 5.41 1.13 -10.88
C GLU A 51 5.34 1.04 -9.35
N HIS A 52 6.47 1.07 -8.69
CA HIS A 52 6.48 1.15 -7.24
C HIS A 52 5.86 2.47 -6.75
N LYS A 53 4.75 2.33 -6.01
CA LYS A 53 4.16 3.42 -5.23
C LYS A 53 4.28 3.07 -3.76
N ALA A 54 4.39 4.07 -2.91
CA ALA A 54 4.49 3.84 -1.46
C ALA A 54 3.45 2.83 -0.96
N ILE A 55 2.20 2.97 -1.41
CA ILE A 55 1.12 2.07 -0.98
C ILE A 55 1.29 0.64 -1.52
N SER A 56 1.81 0.43 -2.73
CA SER A 56 2.05 -0.92 -3.26
C SER A 56 3.18 -1.61 -2.50
N VAL A 57 4.29 -0.92 -2.23
CA VAL A 57 5.39 -1.44 -1.43
C VAL A 57 4.93 -1.82 -0.03
N LEU A 58 4.22 -0.92 0.66
CA LEU A 58 3.69 -1.17 2.00
C LEU A 58 2.68 -2.31 2.02
N ALA A 59 1.74 -2.34 1.08
CA ALA A 59 0.70 -3.37 1.02
C ALA A 59 1.30 -4.76 0.75
N ASN A 60 2.22 -4.89 -0.21
CA ASN A 60 2.87 -6.17 -0.51
C ASN A 60 3.82 -6.63 0.62
N TYR A 61 4.44 -5.71 1.36
CA TYR A 61 5.24 -6.04 2.53
C TYR A 61 4.37 -6.56 3.69
N GLY A 62 3.21 -5.94 3.94
CA GLY A 62 2.34 -6.27 5.06
C GLY A 62 1.29 -7.35 4.78
N PHE A 63 0.89 -7.53 3.52
CA PHE A 63 -0.17 -8.46 3.13
C PHE A 63 0.23 -9.37 1.96
N SER A 64 -0.37 -10.57 1.93
CA SER A 64 -0.60 -11.31 0.70
C SER A 64 -1.92 -10.82 0.10
N ILE A 65 -1.92 -10.47 -1.18
CA ILE A 65 -3.06 -9.86 -1.86
C ILE A 65 -3.59 -10.82 -2.92
N LYS A 66 -4.89 -11.16 -2.84
CA LYS A 66 -5.55 -12.02 -3.81
C LYS A 66 -6.80 -11.33 -4.38
N PHE A 67 -6.97 -11.42 -5.68
CA PHE A 67 -8.20 -11.00 -6.36
C PHE A 67 -9.25 -12.09 -6.20
N LEU A 68 -10.41 -11.76 -5.65
CA LEU A 68 -11.50 -12.72 -5.45
C LEU A 68 -12.52 -12.67 -6.59
N MET A 69 -13.01 -11.47 -6.94
CA MET A 69 -14.01 -11.31 -7.99
C MET A 69 -14.02 -9.90 -8.57
N ASN A 70 -14.33 -9.80 -9.86
CA ASN A 70 -14.61 -8.53 -10.51
C ASN A 70 -16.08 -8.14 -10.30
N VAL A 71 -16.33 -6.84 -10.11
CA VAL A 71 -17.67 -6.27 -9.94
C VAL A 71 -17.85 -5.18 -11.00
N LYS A 72 -18.72 -5.43 -11.97
CA LYS A 72 -18.99 -4.47 -13.05
C LYS A 72 -19.67 -3.22 -12.49
N LYS A 73 -19.31 -2.07 -13.03
CA LYS A 73 -19.90 -0.77 -12.67
C LYS A 73 -21.43 -0.73 -12.83
N SER A 74 -21.99 -1.54 -13.77
CA SER A 74 -23.43 -1.65 -13.98
C SER A 74 -24.20 -2.22 -12.79
N ASN A 75 -23.51 -2.84 -11.81
CA ASN A 75 -24.13 -3.40 -10.60
C ASN A 75 -24.38 -2.36 -9.50
N PHE A 76 -24.07 -1.09 -9.77
CA PHE A 76 -24.23 -0.01 -8.81
C PHE A 76 -25.26 1.03 -9.27
N SER A 77 -25.94 1.65 -8.31
CA SER A 77 -26.81 2.80 -8.55
C SER A 77 -26.47 3.90 -7.52
N PRO A 78 -26.04 5.08 -7.95
CA PRO A 78 -25.70 5.47 -9.32
C PRO A 78 -24.49 4.72 -9.87
N VAL A 79 -24.43 4.57 -11.20
CA VAL A 79 -23.34 3.84 -11.87
C VAL A 79 -22.02 4.62 -11.73
N PRO A 80 -20.95 4.03 -11.15
CA PRO A 80 -19.64 4.68 -11.07
C PRO A 80 -18.93 4.71 -12.43
N LYS A 81 -17.84 5.48 -12.52
CA LYS A 81 -17.09 5.62 -13.78
C LYS A 81 -16.29 4.36 -14.16
N VAL A 82 -15.91 3.54 -13.17
CA VAL A 82 -14.97 2.41 -13.31
C VAL A 82 -15.51 1.17 -12.63
N ASP A 83 -15.01 0.02 -13.07
CA ASP A 83 -15.28 -1.26 -12.43
C ASP A 83 -14.57 -1.38 -11.07
N SER A 84 -15.07 -2.29 -10.25
CA SER A 84 -14.52 -2.64 -8.95
C SER A 84 -13.99 -4.06 -8.93
N VAL A 85 -13.23 -4.36 -7.92
CA VAL A 85 -12.77 -5.70 -7.61
C VAL A 85 -12.81 -5.92 -6.10
N VAL A 86 -13.19 -7.12 -5.70
CA VAL A 86 -13.07 -7.58 -4.31
C VAL A 86 -11.71 -8.24 -4.17
N ILE A 87 -10.94 -7.78 -3.20
CA ILE A 87 -9.62 -8.34 -2.88
C ILE A 87 -9.60 -8.89 -1.45
N LEU A 88 -8.84 -9.96 -1.26
CA LEU A 88 -8.49 -10.52 0.03
C LEU A 88 -7.08 -10.08 0.38
N LEU A 89 -6.93 -9.53 1.57
CA LEU A 89 -5.67 -9.19 2.21
C LEU A 89 -5.44 -10.15 3.38
N GLU A 90 -4.41 -10.97 3.33
CA GLU A 90 -3.98 -11.85 4.44
C GLU A 90 -2.73 -11.26 5.06
N GLN A 91 -2.78 -10.94 6.36
CA GLN A 91 -1.67 -10.25 7.02
C GLN A 91 -0.44 -11.14 7.16
N LYS A 92 0.68 -10.67 6.63
CA LYS A 92 2.02 -11.25 6.80
C LYS A 92 2.77 -10.61 7.95
N LYS A 93 2.68 -9.27 8.04
CA LYS A 93 3.41 -8.47 9.02
C LYS A 93 2.57 -7.30 9.50
N LEU A 94 2.74 -6.94 10.77
CA LEU A 94 2.25 -5.69 11.33
C LEU A 94 3.25 -4.59 11.01
N ILE A 95 2.79 -3.45 10.51
CA ILE A 95 3.66 -2.35 10.12
C ILE A 95 3.44 -1.16 11.05
N SER A 96 4.54 -0.61 11.56
CA SER A 96 4.49 0.54 12.43
C SER A 96 4.07 1.81 11.68
N LYS A 97 3.44 2.74 12.38
CA LYS A 97 3.12 4.06 11.83
C LYS A 97 4.37 4.81 11.36
N VAL A 98 5.49 4.61 12.06
CA VAL A 98 6.77 5.23 11.71
C VAL A 98 7.24 4.73 10.35
N LEU A 99 7.27 3.41 10.12
CA LEU A 99 7.68 2.84 8.83
C LEU A 99 6.77 3.32 7.68
N ILE A 100 5.45 3.34 7.89
CA ILE A 100 4.51 3.87 6.89
C ILE A 100 4.84 5.33 6.55
N SER A 101 5.09 6.16 7.56
CA SER A 101 5.45 7.56 7.38
C SER A 101 6.77 7.73 6.64
N THR A 102 7.78 6.93 6.99
CA THR A 102 9.12 6.98 6.35
C THR A 102 9.03 6.56 4.89
N VAL A 103 8.36 5.46 4.57
CA VAL A 103 8.16 5.02 3.17
C VAL A 103 7.44 6.10 2.37
N ASN A 104 6.36 6.67 2.90
CA ASN A 104 5.64 7.76 2.23
C ASN A 104 6.54 8.98 1.99
N ARG A 105 7.40 9.33 2.94
CA ARG A 105 8.37 10.43 2.83
C ARG A 105 9.45 10.13 1.79
N VAL A 106 10.01 8.92 1.75
CA VAL A 106 10.96 8.48 0.72
C VAL A 106 10.34 8.65 -0.67
N PHE A 107 9.11 8.22 -0.86
CA PHE A 107 8.39 8.36 -2.14
C PHE A 107 8.03 9.80 -2.51
N SER A 108 7.99 10.73 -1.58
CA SER A 108 7.82 12.15 -1.91
C SER A 108 9.01 12.70 -2.70
N TYR A 109 10.18 12.07 -2.57
CA TYR A 109 11.41 12.41 -3.29
C TYR A 109 11.73 11.49 -4.48
N ARG A 110 10.78 10.70 -4.97
CA ARG A 110 10.99 9.65 -5.99
C ARG A 110 11.69 10.10 -7.28
N ARG A 111 11.70 11.40 -7.60
CA ARG A 111 12.39 11.96 -8.75
C ARG A 111 13.88 12.19 -8.51
N LYS A 112 14.34 12.09 -7.25
CA LYS A 112 15.75 12.26 -6.87
C LYS A 112 16.48 10.92 -6.92
N THR A 113 17.81 10.95 -7.04
CA THR A 113 18.67 9.78 -6.85
C THR A 113 18.66 9.34 -5.39
N LEU A 114 18.94 8.05 -5.14
CA LEU A 114 18.99 7.48 -3.79
C LEU A 114 19.95 8.26 -2.89
N GLN A 115 21.13 8.64 -3.41
CA GLN A 115 22.08 9.49 -2.70
C GLN A 115 21.43 10.78 -2.18
N ASN A 116 20.66 11.47 -3.04
CA ASN A 116 19.99 12.72 -2.66
C ASN A 116 18.79 12.51 -1.73
N ILE A 117 18.14 11.35 -1.82
CA ILE A 117 17.07 10.97 -0.90
C ILE A 117 17.65 10.73 0.49
N LEU A 118 18.66 9.86 0.61
CA LEU A 118 19.27 9.49 1.88
C LEU A 118 19.89 10.68 2.60
N LYS A 119 20.49 11.62 1.85
CA LYS A 119 20.99 12.88 2.41
C LYS A 119 19.90 13.69 3.15
N GLN A 120 18.61 13.60 2.72
CA GLN A 120 17.49 14.26 3.42
C GLN A 120 17.16 13.60 4.78
N PHE A 121 17.64 12.38 4.99
CA PHE A 121 17.48 11.61 6.23
C PHE A 121 18.77 11.60 7.08
N GLY A 122 19.81 12.34 6.67
CA GLY A 122 21.09 12.37 7.36
C GLY A 122 21.98 11.15 7.08
N LEU A 123 21.62 10.33 6.11
CA LEU A 123 22.35 9.12 5.72
C LEU A 123 23.22 9.40 4.48
N ASN A 124 24.39 8.75 4.41
CA ASN A 124 25.30 8.85 3.29
C ASN A 124 25.18 7.64 2.38
N SER A 125 25.10 7.87 1.08
CA SER A 125 25.17 6.84 0.06
C SER A 125 25.85 7.36 -1.18
N THR A 126 26.56 6.50 -1.89
CA THR A 126 27.18 6.79 -3.19
C THR A 126 26.30 6.30 -4.35
N SER A 127 25.16 5.66 -4.07
CA SER A 127 24.30 5.08 -5.09
C SER A 127 23.61 6.17 -5.92
N LYS A 128 23.81 6.12 -7.22
CA LYS A 128 23.14 6.97 -8.21
C LYS A 128 21.82 6.38 -8.70
N LYS A 129 21.46 5.16 -8.25
CA LYS A 129 20.17 4.53 -8.59
C LYS A 129 19.01 5.44 -8.22
N ARG A 130 17.92 5.31 -8.96
CA ARG A 130 16.63 5.96 -8.64
C ARG A 130 15.75 5.00 -7.85
N LEU A 131 14.72 5.54 -7.23
CA LEU A 131 13.82 4.74 -6.40
C LEU A 131 13.04 3.68 -7.20
N ASP A 132 12.77 3.96 -8.47
CA ASP A 132 12.10 3.05 -9.41
C ASP A 132 12.97 1.88 -9.90
N GLU A 133 14.29 1.97 -9.67
CA GLU A 133 15.26 0.89 -9.96
C GLU A 133 15.46 -0.06 -8.76
N LEU A 134 14.82 0.22 -7.63
CA LEU A 134 14.92 -0.58 -6.39
C LEU A 134 13.71 -1.50 -6.26
N SER A 135 13.95 -2.68 -5.71
CA SER A 135 12.87 -3.57 -5.29
C SER A 135 12.12 -3.02 -4.07
N GLY A 136 10.88 -3.49 -3.85
CA GLY A 136 10.11 -3.11 -2.67
C GLY A 136 10.84 -3.43 -1.35
N ASP A 137 11.54 -4.57 -1.29
CA ASP A 137 12.31 -5.00 -0.11
C ASP A 137 13.52 -4.09 0.15
N GLU A 138 14.22 -3.64 -0.90
CA GLU A 138 15.32 -2.67 -0.77
C GLU A 138 14.81 -1.33 -0.24
N ILE A 139 13.63 -0.88 -0.71
CA ILE A 139 13.01 0.36 -0.24
C ILE A 139 12.61 0.26 1.24
N ILE A 140 12.07 -0.89 1.66
CA ILE A 140 11.74 -1.13 3.07
C ILE A 140 12.99 -1.12 3.95
N LYS A 141 14.06 -1.80 3.55
CA LYS A 141 15.33 -1.79 4.29
C LYS A 141 15.85 -0.36 4.51
N ILE A 142 15.85 0.44 3.45
CA ILE A 142 16.26 1.86 3.53
C ILE A 142 15.36 2.65 4.48
N ALA A 143 14.10 2.32 4.57
CA ALA A 143 13.15 3.02 5.44
C ALA A 143 13.21 2.55 6.90
N GLU A 144 13.84 1.42 7.17
CA GLU A 144 14.07 0.87 8.53
C GLU A 144 15.39 1.34 9.16
N GLU A 145 16.35 1.83 8.35
CA GLU A 145 17.60 2.49 8.79
C GLU A 145 17.36 3.92 9.33
#